data_65bb83b3a398d6b58521ac3ec519c03a
#
_entry.id   65bb83b3a398d6b58521ac3ec519c03a
#
_cell.length_a   1.000
_cell.length_b   1.000
_cell.length_c   1.000
_cell.angle_alpha   90.00
_cell.angle_beta   90.00
_cell.angle_gamma   90.00
#
_symmetry.space_group_name_H-M   'P 1'
#
loop_
_entity.id
_entity.type
_entity.pdbx_description
1 polymer ?
#
loop_
_entity_poly.entity_id
_entity_poly.type
_entity_poly.pdbx_seq_one_letter_code
_entity_poly.pdbx_strand_id
1 'polypeptide(L)'
;VSIQGQIINLLLELRQRMNLAILFIAHDLAIVRRLCDRGAVMYLGKIVEEGPVEEVFLKPRHPYTAALIQAIPEIDPDRPLPGEPLQGEPPSPLSLPAGCAFHPRCRFARPTCSSVAPPTRHVGEQRYDCVLDEPVF
;
A
#
# COMPACT_ATOMS: atom_id res chain seq x y z
N VAL A 1 -20.19 19.25 2.68
CA VAL A 1 -18.91 18.81 3.28
C VAL A 1 -19.22 17.57 4.10
N SER A 2 -18.57 16.43 3.79
CA SER A 2 -18.83 15.20 4.55
C SER A 2 -18.27 15.33 5.96
N ILE A 3 -18.91 14.66 6.93
CA ILE A 3 -18.45 14.57 8.34
C ILE A 3 -17.00 14.08 8.39
N GLN A 4 -16.65 13.13 7.53
CA GLN A 4 -15.30 12.59 7.40
C GLN A 4 -14.28 13.69 7.03
N GLY A 5 -14.62 14.58 6.09
CA GLY A 5 -13.76 15.71 5.74
C GLY A 5 -13.54 16.70 6.88
N GLN A 6 -14.55 16.91 7.71
CA GLN A 6 -14.43 17.78 8.89
C GLN A 6 -13.50 17.18 9.95
N ILE A 7 -13.61 15.87 10.20
CA ILE A 7 -12.72 15.15 11.13
C ILE A 7 -11.28 15.20 10.65
N ILE A 8 -11.04 15.00 9.36
CA ILE A 8 -9.71 15.08 8.76
C ILE A 8 -9.10 16.46 8.96
N ASN A 9 -9.86 17.53 8.67
CA ASN A 9 -9.38 18.89 8.86
C ASN A 9 -9.06 19.20 10.33
N LEU A 10 -9.89 18.71 11.26
CA LEU A 10 -9.65 18.85 12.69
C LEU A 10 -8.36 18.14 13.14
N LEU A 11 -8.12 16.92 12.64
CA LEU A 11 -6.90 16.16 12.96
C LEU A 11 -5.64 16.89 12.44
N LEU A 12 -5.70 17.46 11.24
CA LEU A 12 -4.60 18.25 10.67
C LEU A 12 -4.33 19.50 11.49
N GLU A 13 -5.38 20.20 11.91
CA GLU A 13 -5.27 21.39 12.75
C GLU A 13 -4.66 21.05 14.14
N LEU A 14 -5.14 20.00 14.79
CA LEU A 14 -4.61 19.54 16.07
C LEU A 14 -3.13 19.12 15.96
N ARG A 15 -2.79 18.39 14.88
CA ARG A 15 -1.40 18.00 14.61
C ARG A 15 -0.47 19.22 14.55
N GLN A 16 -0.90 20.25 13.83
CA GLN A 16 -0.10 21.48 13.69
C GLN A 16 -0.02 22.29 15.01
N ARG A 17 -1.17 22.50 15.66
CA ARG A 17 -1.22 23.33 16.89
C ARG A 17 -0.49 22.69 18.08
N MET A 18 -0.57 21.38 18.20
CA MET A 18 -0.03 20.64 19.34
C MET A 18 1.29 19.92 19.03
N ASN A 19 1.81 20.08 17.80
CA ASN A 19 3.00 19.38 17.31
C ASN A 19 2.96 17.86 17.55
N LEU A 20 1.82 17.23 17.19
CA LEU A 20 1.58 15.82 17.43
C LEU A 20 2.16 14.94 16.32
N ALA A 21 2.71 13.79 16.70
CA ALA A 21 2.87 12.65 15.82
C ALA A 21 1.60 11.79 15.89
N ILE A 22 1.00 11.49 14.73
CA ILE A 22 -0.24 10.71 14.64
C ILE A 22 0.03 9.43 13.87
N LEU A 23 -0.26 8.28 14.48
CA LEU A 23 -0.35 7.00 13.79
C LEU A 23 -1.79 6.79 13.34
N PHE A 24 -2.01 6.74 12.03
CA PHE A 24 -3.33 6.59 11.43
C PHE A 24 -3.43 5.23 10.73
N ILE A 25 -4.40 4.40 11.13
CA ILE A 25 -4.69 3.11 10.50
C ILE A 25 -6.01 3.24 9.75
N ALA A 26 -5.97 3.01 8.45
CA ALA A 26 -7.13 3.13 7.57
C ALA A 26 -7.11 2.11 6.44
N HIS A 27 -8.28 1.84 5.90
CA HIS A 27 -8.46 1.10 4.66
C HIS A 27 -8.68 2.01 3.44
N ASP A 28 -8.91 3.30 3.67
CA ASP A 28 -9.08 4.31 2.63
C ASP A 28 -7.74 4.97 2.33
N LEU A 29 -7.15 4.58 1.21
CA LEU A 29 -5.85 5.07 0.77
C LEU A 29 -5.87 6.55 0.37
N ALA A 30 -6.98 7.10 -0.10
CA ALA A 30 -7.10 8.51 -0.45
C ALA A 30 -6.97 9.39 0.79
N ILE A 31 -7.50 8.95 1.92
CA ILE A 31 -7.34 9.62 3.21
C ILE A 31 -5.88 9.53 3.68
N VAL A 32 -5.26 8.35 3.60
CA VAL A 32 -3.86 8.16 3.97
C VAL A 32 -2.95 9.09 3.19
N ARG A 33 -3.13 9.18 1.87
CA ARG A 33 -2.36 10.08 1.01
C ARG A 33 -2.48 11.56 1.42
N ARG A 34 -3.67 11.96 1.87
CA ARG A 34 -3.93 13.35 2.25
C ARG A 34 -3.40 13.72 3.64
N LEU A 35 -3.40 12.76 4.58
CA LEU A 35 -3.10 13.01 5.99
C LEU A 35 -1.67 12.73 6.37
N CYS A 36 -1.06 11.73 5.74
CA CYS A 36 0.18 11.14 6.22
C CYS A 36 1.39 11.62 5.40
N ASP A 37 2.51 11.85 6.07
CA ASP A 37 3.79 12.14 5.43
C ASP A 37 4.47 10.85 4.96
N ARG A 38 4.28 9.76 5.74
CA ARG A 38 4.77 8.41 5.44
C ARG A 38 3.64 7.41 5.50
N GLY A 39 3.73 6.39 4.68
CA GLY A 39 2.78 5.29 4.65
C GLY A 39 3.47 3.93 4.76
N ALA A 40 2.79 2.97 5.38
CA ALA A 40 3.19 1.58 5.41
C ALA A 40 2.00 0.71 4.97
N VAL A 41 2.24 -0.17 4.01
CA VAL A 41 1.24 -1.12 3.50
C VAL A 41 1.45 -2.45 4.17
N MET A 42 0.39 -2.98 4.78
CA MET A 42 0.40 -4.24 5.50
C MET A 42 -0.41 -5.30 4.74
N TYR A 43 0.14 -6.50 4.63
CA TYR A 43 -0.54 -7.67 4.09
C TYR A 43 -0.36 -8.86 5.03
N LEU A 44 -1.45 -9.45 5.51
CA LEU A 44 -1.47 -10.59 6.45
C LEU A 44 -0.50 -10.41 7.64
N GLY A 45 -0.54 -9.23 8.28
CA GLY A 45 0.26 -8.93 9.46
C GLY A 45 1.73 -8.54 9.20
N LYS A 46 2.15 -8.46 7.94
CA LYS A 46 3.52 -8.04 7.56
C LYS A 46 3.49 -6.73 6.78
N ILE A 47 4.41 -5.83 7.10
CA ILE A 47 4.66 -4.65 6.28
C ILE A 47 5.36 -5.12 5.00
N VAL A 48 4.72 -4.89 3.86
CA VAL A 48 5.26 -5.27 2.55
C VAL A 48 5.92 -4.11 1.81
N GLU A 49 5.52 -2.89 2.14
CA GLU A 49 6.10 -1.66 1.58
C GLU A 49 5.88 -0.50 2.54
N GLU A 50 6.86 0.39 2.68
CA GLU A 50 6.78 1.62 3.45
C GLU A 50 7.67 2.72 2.87
N GLY A 51 7.32 3.98 3.10
CA GLY A 51 8.11 5.13 2.64
C GLY A 51 7.34 6.44 2.71
N PRO A 52 7.91 7.51 2.13
CA PRO A 52 7.17 8.75 1.90
C PRO A 52 5.89 8.45 1.12
N VAL A 53 4.76 8.95 1.58
CA VAL A 53 3.45 8.55 1.03
C VAL A 53 3.36 8.82 -0.47
N GLU A 54 3.85 9.95 -0.96
CA GLU A 54 3.82 10.28 -2.38
C GLU A 54 4.68 9.32 -3.23
N GLU A 55 5.83 8.86 -2.73
CA GLU A 55 6.67 7.89 -3.43
C GLU A 55 5.97 6.52 -3.52
N VAL A 56 5.36 6.07 -2.42
CA VAL A 56 4.61 4.81 -2.38
C VAL A 56 3.43 4.85 -3.36
N PHE A 57 2.76 6.00 -3.50
CA PHE A 57 1.62 6.15 -4.42
C PHE A 57 2.04 6.29 -5.89
N LEU A 58 3.11 7.03 -6.17
CA LEU A 58 3.55 7.30 -7.54
C LEU A 58 4.41 6.17 -8.14
N LYS A 59 5.16 5.47 -7.27
CA LYS A 59 6.10 4.42 -7.68
C LYS A 59 6.02 3.22 -6.75
N PRO A 60 4.87 2.56 -6.65
CA PRO A 60 4.71 1.37 -5.81
C PRO A 60 5.65 0.26 -6.30
N ARG A 61 6.34 -0.37 -5.36
CA ARG A 61 7.34 -1.40 -5.67
C ARG A 61 6.88 -2.80 -5.29
N HIS A 62 5.87 -2.89 -4.41
CA HIS A 62 5.25 -4.17 -4.11
C HIS A 62 3.95 -4.34 -4.92
N PRO A 63 3.73 -5.47 -5.62
CA PRO A 63 2.54 -5.69 -6.43
C PRO A 63 1.21 -5.55 -5.70
N TYR A 64 1.16 -5.85 -4.40
CA TYR A 64 -0.03 -5.62 -3.59
C TYR A 64 -0.34 -4.14 -3.42
N THR A 65 0.67 -3.32 -3.13
CA THR A 65 0.54 -1.86 -3.04
C THR A 65 0.01 -1.27 -4.34
N ALA A 66 0.60 -1.69 -5.46
CA ALA A 66 0.17 -1.27 -6.78
C ALA A 66 -1.30 -1.60 -7.05
N ALA A 67 -1.72 -2.82 -6.71
CA ALA A 67 -3.10 -3.26 -6.89
C ALA A 67 -4.09 -2.47 -6.01
N LEU A 68 -3.71 -2.14 -4.77
CA LEU A 68 -4.53 -1.30 -3.89
C LEU A 68 -4.70 0.11 -4.44
N ILE A 69 -3.62 0.71 -4.96
CA ILE A 69 -3.65 2.05 -5.53
C ILE A 69 -4.49 2.07 -6.81
N GLN A 70 -4.36 1.06 -7.66
CA GLN A 70 -5.17 0.92 -8.88
C GLN A 70 -6.66 0.75 -8.59
N ALA A 71 -7.02 0.21 -7.43
CA ALA A 71 -8.41 0.04 -7.01
C ALA A 71 -9.06 1.34 -6.47
N ILE A 72 -8.30 2.42 -6.27
CA ILE A 72 -8.85 3.71 -5.85
C ILE A 72 -9.70 4.27 -6.99
N PRO A 73 -11.00 4.55 -6.78
CA PRO A 73 -11.83 5.19 -7.78
C PRO A 73 -11.31 6.63 -8.01
N GLU A 74 -10.79 6.91 -9.18
CA GLU A 74 -10.50 8.27 -9.61
C GLU A 74 -11.64 8.79 -10.47
N ILE A 75 -12.08 10.01 -10.20
CA ILE A 75 -13.10 10.72 -10.98
C ILE A 75 -12.38 11.48 -12.12
N ASP A 76 -11.58 10.75 -12.89
CA ASP A 76 -10.95 11.27 -14.09
C ASP A 76 -11.48 10.48 -15.31
N PRO A 77 -12.33 11.10 -16.17
CA PRO A 77 -12.90 10.42 -17.32
C PRO A 77 -11.87 10.05 -18.40
N ASP A 78 -10.69 10.65 -18.37
CA ASP A 78 -9.63 10.44 -19.37
C ASP A 78 -8.59 9.37 -18.93
N ARG A 79 -8.71 8.87 -17.69
CA ARG A 79 -7.80 7.84 -17.20
C ARG A 79 -8.32 6.44 -17.57
N PRO A 80 -7.44 5.51 -17.99
CA PRO A 80 -7.82 4.12 -18.18
C PRO A 80 -8.51 3.57 -16.93
N LEU A 81 -9.55 2.76 -17.14
CA LEU A 81 -10.24 2.06 -16.05
C LEU A 81 -9.23 1.39 -15.10
N PRO A 82 -9.56 1.29 -13.80
CA PRO A 82 -8.71 0.60 -12.84
C PRO A 82 -8.24 -0.74 -13.40
N GLY A 83 -6.98 -1.08 -13.17
CA GLY A 83 -6.42 -2.36 -13.60
C GLY A 83 -7.26 -3.54 -13.09
N GLU A 84 -7.02 -4.73 -13.64
CA GLU A 84 -7.75 -5.93 -13.22
C GLU A 84 -7.78 -6.05 -11.69
N PRO A 85 -8.97 -6.27 -11.09
CA PRO A 85 -9.09 -6.42 -9.65
C PRO A 85 -8.24 -7.60 -9.18
N LEU A 86 -7.77 -7.51 -7.94
CA LEU A 86 -7.03 -8.60 -7.30
C LEU A 86 -7.83 -9.90 -7.38
N GLN A 87 -7.29 -10.89 -8.09
CA GLN A 87 -7.94 -12.19 -8.24
C GLN A 87 -7.75 -13.04 -6.98
N GLY A 88 -8.72 -13.91 -6.73
CA GLY A 88 -8.70 -14.88 -5.63
C GLY A 88 -8.96 -14.27 -4.26
N GLU A 89 -9.28 -15.13 -3.31
CA GLU A 89 -9.49 -14.77 -1.92
C GLU A 89 -8.14 -14.62 -1.19
N PRO A 90 -8.05 -13.73 -0.19
CA PRO A 90 -6.87 -13.65 0.64
C PRO A 90 -6.68 -14.98 1.41
N PRO A 91 -5.44 -15.47 1.51
CA PRO A 91 -5.16 -16.66 2.32
C PRO A 91 -5.58 -16.46 3.78
N SER A 92 -5.86 -17.57 4.47
CA SER A 92 -6.18 -17.50 5.90
C SER A 92 -5.00 -16.94 6.69
N PRO A 93 -5.24 -15.98 7.59
CA PRO A 93 -4.18 -15.46 8.46
C PRO A 93 -3.65 -16.52 9.45
N LEU A 94 -4.39 -17.61 9.65
CA LEU A 94 -3.99 -18.74 10.49
C LEU A 94 -3.06 -19.74 9.75
N SER A 95 -2.98 -19.65 8.42
CA SER A 95 -2.15 -20.53 7.60
C SER A 95 -1.51 -19.70 6.48
N LEU A 96 -0.42 -19.02 6.83
CA LEU A 96 0.27 -18.16 5.87
C LEU A 96 0.97 -19.00 4.80
N PRO A 97 0.88 -18.60 3.52
CA PRO A 97 1.66 -19.21 2.45
C PRO A 97 3.17 -19.12 2.73
N ALA A 98 3.90 -20.16 2.34
CA ALA A 98 5.37 -20.15 2.39
C ALA A 98 5.93 -19.08 1.45
N GLY A 99 7.13 -18.57 1.73
CA GLY A 99 7.75 -17.53 0.92
C GLY A 99 7.07 -16.18 1.05
N CYS A 100 6.75 -15.57 -0.09
CA CYS A 100 5.97 -14.33 -0.14
C CYS A 100 4.50 -14.61 0.12
N ALA A 101 3.91 -14.07 1.18
CA ALA A 101 2.51 -14.29 1.52
C ALA A 101 1.52 -13.85 0.41
N PHE A 102 1.92 -12.90 -0.43
CA PHE A 102 1.11 -12.41 -1.55
C PHE A 102 1.23 -13.24 -2.83
N HIS A 103 2.19 -14.19 -2.92
CA HIS A 103 2.46 -14.91 -4.17
C HIS A 103 1.25 -15.59 -4.81
N PRO A 104 0.25 -16.15 -4.06
CA PRO A 104 -0.89 -16.82 -4.69
C PRO A 104 -1.80 -15.87 -5.49
N ARG A 105 -1.72 -14.56 -5.22
CA ARG A 105 -2.54 -13.50 -5.85
C ARG A 105 -1.71 -12.54 -6.69
N CYS A 106 -0.39 -12.77 -6.77
CA CYS A 106 0.54 -11.88 -7.45
C CYS A 106 0.68 -12.25 -8.93
N ARG A 107 0.25 -11.37 -9.84
CA ARG A 107 0.42 -11.57 -11.28
C ARG A 107 1.88 -11.59 -11.76
N PHE A 108 2.80 -11.11 -10.92
CA PHE A 108 4.25 -11.09 -11.17
C PHE A 108 4.98 -12.19 -10.40
N ALA A 109 4.26 -13.17 -9.83
CA ALA A 109 4.87 -14.22 -9.04
C ALA A 109 5.90 -15.00 -9.86
N ARG A 110 7.08 -15.22 -9.27
CA ARG A 110 8.13 -16.09 -9.79
C ARG A 110 8.14 -17.41 -9.01
N PRO A 111 8.68 -18.51 -9.58
CA PRO A 111 8.74 -19.79 -8.87
C PRO A 111 9.33 -19.71 -7.46
N THR A 112 10.33 -18.87 -7.26
CA THR A 112 10.96 -18.64 -5.96
C THR A 112 10.05 -17.98 -4.93
N CYS A 113 9.02 -17.24 -5.36
CA CYS A 113 8.11 -16.55 -4.44
C CYS A 113 7.27 -17.48 -3.57
N SER A 114 7.08 -18.74 -3.99
CA SER A 114 6.32 -19.74 -3.22
C SER A 114 7.12 -20.45 -2.14
N SER A 115 8.44 -20.33 -2.17
CA SER A 115 9.32 -21.11 -1.29
C SER A 115 10.32 -20.27 -0.50
N VAL A 116 10.70 -19.11 -1.02
CA VAL A 116 11.71 -18.24 -0.41
C VAL A 116 11.08 -16.92 0.02
N ALA A 117 11.35 -16.50 1.25
CA ALA A 117 10.94 -15.19 1.73
C ALA A 117 11.52 -14.10 0.83
N PRO A 118 10.74 -13.10 0.42
CA PRO A 118 11.23 -12.04 -0.44
C PRO A 118 12.32 -11.23 0.28
N PRO A 119 13.35 -10.75 -0.46
CA PRO A 119 14.35 -9.89 0.13
C PRO A 119 13.75 -8.53 0.48
N THR A 120 14.17 -7.95 1.58
CA THR A 120 13.92 -6.55 1.89
C THR A 120 14.86 -5.69 1.06
N ARG A 121 14.29 -4.72 0.34
CA ARG A 121 15.01 -3.79 -0.54
C ARG A 121 14.75 -2.36 -0.13
N HIS A 122 15.70 -1.48 -0.46
CA HIS A 122 15.62 -0.05 -0.20
C HIS A 122 15.94 0.72 -1.47
N VAL A 123 15.12 1.73 -1.76
CA VAL A 123 15.36 2.70 -2.83
C VAL A 123 15.00 4.07 -2.29
N GLY A 124 16.01 4.93 -2.08
CA GLY A 124 15.82 6.18 -1.35
C GLY A 124 15.28 5.90 0.06
N GLU A 125 14.17 6.54 0.41
CA GLU A 125 13.50 6.34 1.69
C GLU A 125 12.38 5.27 1.66
N GLN A 126 12.21 4.62 0.52
CA GLN A 126 11.22 3.56 0.32
C GLN A 126 11.84 2.20 0.62
N ARG A 127 11.15 1.40 1.46
CA ARG A 127 11.50 0.01 1.79
C ARG A 127 10.38 -0.91 1.28
N TYR A 128 10.74 -2.05 0.70
CA TYR A 128 9.77 -3.03 0.23
C TYR A 128 10.33 -4.46 0.26
N ASP A 129 9.43 -5.44 0.42
CA ASP A 129 9.76 -6.85 0.48
C ASP A 129 9.28 -7.53 -0.82
N CYS A 130 10.09 -7.47 -1.88
CA CYS A 130 9.77 -8.06 -3.17
C CYS A 130 11.04 -8.46 -3.95
N VAL A 131 10.90 -9.43 -4.87
CA VAL A 131 11.96 -9.85 -5.79
C VAL A 131 12.08 -8.93 -7.01
N LEU A 132 11.09 -8.06 -7.26
CA LEU A 132 11.11 -7.10 -8.35
C LEU A 132 12.03 -5.93 -8.01
N ASP A 133 12.76 -5.43 -9.02
CA ASP A 133 13.71 -4.33 -8.85
C ASP A 133 13.13 -2.99 -9.29
N GLU A 134 12.13 -3.02 -10.17
CA GLU A 134 11.48 -1.83 -10.74
C GLU A 134 10.12 -1.56 -10.09
N PRO A 135 9.63 -0.31 -10.13
CA PRO A 135 8.26 0.01 -9.77
C PRO A 135 7.28 -0.84 -10.59
N VAL A 136 6.12 -1.14 -10.01
CA VAL A 136 5.12 -2.01 -10.64
C VAL A 136 4.36 -1.30 -11.76
N PHE A 137 4.30 0.04 -11.73
CA PHE A 137 3.81 0.93 -12.79
C PHE A 137 4.39 2.34 -12.68
#